data_a705ac479de113f8c200daf040db3c59
#
_entry.id   a705ac479de113f8c200daf040db3c59
#
_cell.length_a   1.000
_cell.length_b   1.000
_cell.length_c   1.000
_cell.angle_alpha   90.00
_cell.angle_beta   90.00
_cell.angle_gamma   90.00
#
_symmetry.space_group_name_H-M   'P 1'
#
loop_
_entity.id
_entity.type
_entity.pdbx_description
1 polymer ?
#
loop_
_entity_poly.entity_id
_entity_poly.type
_entity_poly.pdbx_seq_one_letter_code
_entity_poly.pdbx_strand_id
1 'polypeptide(L)'
;MSQDDAPRLGIGVIGCGRVGATIAAAWRQSGHAIVGVSATSEASRDRAADMLPGVPVLDPDEIAERAELLLVAVPDDEIAPLVAGLAQLGCIQTGQILVHCSGRYGTDVLEAGTRLGALPIALHPSLTFTGTEVDLTRLRQATIAVTAPAPIRPVGEALVVELGAEPVDIAEADRPLYHAAITHASNHTITILAEAMEILTEAGVDDPAHVLHALVDASVANTLQNGRKALTGPVSRGDVGTVAAHLAALSEFSLSRSNPSARNSYISLARSTTSTALAMGRITPVQAQEILGVLD
;
A
#
# COMPACT_ATOMS: atom_id res chain seq x y z
N MET A 1 17.13 18.59 20.73
CA MET A 1 18.17 17.98 19.91
C MET A 1 18.02 18.57 18.52
N SER A 2 19.07 19.21 17.99
CA SER A 2 19.06 19.67 16.60
C SER A 2 19.11 18.45 15.67
N GLN A 3 18.55 18.55 14.46
CA GLN A 3 18.58 17.48 13.43
C GLN A 3 20.01 17.00 13.07
N ASP A 4 21.03 17.72 13.49
CA ASP A 4 22.45 17.42 13.22
C ASP A 4 23.10 16.38 14.16
N ASP A 5 22.41 15.96 15.22
CA ASP A 5 22.97 15.04 16.25
C ASP A 5 22.46 13.57 16.12
N ALA A 6 21.65 13.26 15.12
CA ALA A 6 21.21 11.88 14.91
C ALA A 6 22.35 11.00 14.32
N PRO A 7 22.55 9.78 14.81
CA PRO A 7 23.56 8.88 14.27
C PRO A 7 23.26 8.57 12.79
N ARG A 8 24.27 8.71 11.94
CA ARG A 8 24.18 8.44 10.50
C ARG A 8 24.55 7.01 10.23
N LEU A 9 23.63 6.24 9.63
CA LEU A 9 23.82 4.82 9.35
C LEU A 9 24.34 4.59 7.93
N GLY A 10 25.12 3.54 7.75
CA GLY A 10 25.38 2.90 6.46
C GLY A 10 24.18 2.01 6.08
N ILE A 11 23.39 2.42 5.08
CA ILE A 11 22.17 1.72 4.66
C ILE A 11 22.44 0.94 3.38
N GLY A 12 22.19 -0.37 3.43
CA GLY A 12 22.16 -1.24 2.26
C GLY A 12 20.72 -1.51 1.82
N VAL A 13 20.48 -1.61 0.51
CA VAL A 13 19.13 -1.82 -0.04
C VAL A 13 19.12 -3.04 -0.95
N ILE A 14 18.40 -4.07 -0.55
CA ILE A 14 18.16 -5.22 -1.41
C ILE A 14 16.78 -5.07 -2.04
N GLY A 15 16.76 -4.84 -3.37
CA GLY A 15 15.57 -4.57 -4.14
C GLY A 15 15.37 -3.07 -4.43
N CYS A 16 16.05 -2.55 -5.47
CA CYS A 16 15.87 -1.17 -5.95
C CYS A 16 14.60 -1.03 -6.82
N GLY A 17 13.47 -1.56 -6.29
CA GLY A 17 12.14 -1.36 -6.84
C GLY A 17 11.62 0.05 -6.55
N ARG A 18 10.32 0.28 -6.80
CA ARG A 18 9.69 1.60 -6.56
C ARG A 18 9.80 2.02 -5.09
N VAL A 19 9.53 1.09 -4.17
CA VAL A 19 9.58 1.34 -2.73
C VAL A 19 11.02 1.51 -2.24
N GLY A 20 11.88 0.54 -2.55
CA GLY A 20 13.27 0.53 -2.05
C GLY A 20 14.06 1.75 -2.51
N ALA A 21 13.96 2.14 -3.78
CA ALA A 21 14.63 3.33 -4.30
C ALA A 21 14.13 4.62 -3.63
N THR A 22 12.80 4.76 -3.45
CA THR A 22 12.23 5.97 -2.83
C THR A 22 12.64 6.10 -1.36
N ILE A 23 12.56 5.02 -0.57
CA ILE A 23 12.95 5.05 0.84
C ILE A 23 14.44 5.32 0.98
N ALA A 24 15.29 4.66 0.17
CA ALA A 24 16.73 4.90 0.16
C ALA A 24 17.08 6.35 -0.19
N ALA A 25 16.43 6.91 -1.22
CA ALA A 25 16.64 8.31 -1.61
C ALA A 25 16.21 9.28 -0.51
N ALA A 26 15.08 9.01 0.18
CA ALA A 26 14.61 9.83 1.29
C ALA A 26 15.57 9.77 2.49
N TRP A 27 16.05 8.60 2.89
CA TRP A 27 17.06 8.48 3.95
C TRP A 27 18.40 9.11 3.57
N ARG A 28 18.81 9.03 2.28
CA ARG A 28 19.99 9.75 1.79
C ARG A 28 19.83 11.27 1.94
N GLN A 29 18.65 11.82 1.63
CA GLN A 29 18.34 13.24 1.85
C GLN A 29 18.39 13.64 3.33
N SER A 30 18.06 12.72 4.23
CA SER A 30 18.18 12.91 5.69
C SER A 30 19.60 12.70 6.19
N GLY A 31 20.58 12.41 5.30
CA GLY A 31 22.01 12.39 5.60
C GLY A 31 22.59 11.00 5.87
N HIS A 32 21.83 9.92 5.72
CA HIS A 32 22.38 8.55 5.78
C HIS A 32 23.24 8.25 4.56
N ALA A 33 24.21 7.35 4.73
CA ALA A 33 25.03 6.85 3.63
C ALA A 33 24.38 5.61 3.00
N ILE A 34 24.07 5.63 1.69
CA ILE A 34 23.63 4.43 0.98
C ILE A 34 24.88 3.68 0.50
N VAL A 35 25.19 2.54 1.13
CA VAL A 35 26.43 1.78 0.89
C VAL A 35 26.37 0.89 -0.33
N GLY A 36 25.16 0.56 -0.82
CA GLY A 36 24.93 -0.22 -2.02
C GLY A 36 23.46 -0.55 -2.22
N VAL A 37 23.09 -0.84 -3.46
CA VAL A 37 21.74 -1.29 -3.82
C VAL A 37 21.80 -2.51 -4.71
N SER A 38 20.85 -3.45 -4.59
CA SER A 38 20.69 -4.52 -5.59
C SER A 38 19.62 -4.16 -6.61
N ALA A 39 19.92 -4.36 -7.89
CA ALA A 39 19.03 -4.06 -9.00
C ALA A 39 19.21 -5.11 -10.11
N THR A 40 18.25 -6.04 -10.22
CA THR A 40 18.33 -7.18 -11.16
C THR A 40 17.73 -6.90 -12.53
N SER A 41 16.62 -6.13 -12.60
CA SER A 41 15.98 -5.76 -13.87
C SER A 41 16.53 -4.44 -14.42
N GLU A 42 16.39 -4.22 -15.74
CA GLU A 42 16.73 -2.95 -16.40
C GLU A 42 16.02 -1.78 -15.71
N ALA A 43 14.70 -1.87 -15.52
CA ALA A 43 13.91 -0.83 -14.85
C ALA A 43 14.36 -0.55 -13.40
N SER A 44 14.91 -1.53 -12.67
CA SER A 44 15.47 -1.30 -11.34
C SER A 44 16.84 -0.64 -11.38
N ARG A 45 17.65 -0.93 -12.40
CA ARG A 45 18.95 -0.27 -12.62
C ARG A 45 18.78 1.19 -13.03
N ASP A 46 17.85 1.46 -13.95
CA ASP A 46 17.51 2.83 -14.36
C ASP A 46 17.06 3.66 -13.16
N ARG A 47 16.18 3.09 -12.36
CA ARG A 47 15.70 3.77 -11.13
C ARG A 47 16.80 4.00 -10.11
N ALA A 48 17.74 3.05 -9.96
CA ALA A 48 18.91 3.24 -9.11
C ALA A 48 19.80 4.38 -9.63
N ALA A 49 20.00 4.47 -10.94
CA ALA A 49 20.78 5.55 -11.55
C ALA A 49 20.13 6.92 -11.37
N ASP A 50 18.81 7.00 -11.53
CA ASP A 50 18.04 8.24 -11.45
C ASP A 50 17.89 8.74 -10.00
N MET A 51 17.48 7.87 -9.07
CA MET A 51 17.15 8.26 -7.70
C MET A 51 18.34 8.21 -6.73
N LEU A 52 19.34 7.39 -7.04
CA LEU A 52 20.51 7.14 -6.17
C LEU A 52 21.83 7.29 -6.97
N PRO A 53 22.05 8.43 -7.66
CA PRO A 53 23.24 8.61 -8.49
C PRO A 53 24.53 8.43 -7.68
N GLY A 54 25.45 7.65 -8.22
CA GLY A 54 26.76 7.35 -7.61
C GLY A 54 26.74 6.27 -6.52
N VAL A 55 25.57 5.67 -6.21
CA VAL A 55 25.50 4.50 -5.33
C VAL A 55 25.84 3.25 -6.13
N PRO A 56 26.76 2.37 -5.65
CA PRO A 56 27.12 1.17 -6.36
C PRO A 56 25.98 0.15 -6.39
N VAL A 57 25.82 -0.52 -7.53
CA VAL A 57 24.96 -1.71 -7.64
C VAL A 57 25.83 -2.92 -7.31
N LEU A 58 25.43 -3.68 -6.29
CA LEU A 58 26.18 -4.77 -5.70
C LEU A 58 25.31 -6.02 -5.54
N ASP A 59 25.95 -7.16 -5.26
CA ASP A 59 25.24 -8.37 -4.90
C ASP A 59 24.68 -8.30 -3.46
N PRO A 60 23.57 -8.99 -3.15
CA PRO A 60 22.91 -8.92 -1.84
C PRO A 60 23.79 -9.23 -0.64
N ASP A 61 24.70 -10.17 -0.76
CA ASP A 61 25.68 -10.56 0.27
C ASP A 61 26.68 -9.43 0.56
N GLU A 62 27.26 -8.81 -0.48
CA GLU A 62 28.14 -7.67 -0.32
C GLU A 62 27.44 -6.46 0.33
N ILE A 63 26.15 -6.25 -0.01
CA ILE A 63 25.35 -5.19 0.61
C ILE A 63 25.13 -5.48 2.09
N ALA A 64 24.75 -6.72 2.43
CA ALA A 64 24.48 -7.12 3.80
C ALA A 64 25.71 -6.99 4.70
N GLU A 65 26.90 -7.36 4.21
CA GLU A 65 28.16 -7.23 4.95
C GLU A 65 28.57 -5.79 5.25
N ARG A 66 28.17 -4.83 4.39
CA ARG A 66 28.56 -3.41 4.51
C ARG A 66 27.55 -2.56 5.29
N ALA A 67 26.33 -3.06 5.46
CA ALA A 67 25.24 -2.26 5.99
C ALA A 67 25.11 -2.36 7.50
N GLU A 68 24.91 -1.23 8.17
CA GLU A 68 24.43 -1.17 9.56
C GLU A 68 22.91 -1.34 9.62
N LEU A 69 22.21 -0.84 8.59
CA LEU A 69 20.79 -1.07 8.34
C LEU A 69 20.61 -1.69 6.96
N LEU A 70 19.96 -2.83 6.90
CA LEU A 70 19.63 -3.53 5.67
C LEU A 70 18.14 -3.41 5.37
N LEU A 71 17.81 -2.66 4.31
CA LEU A 71 16.44 -2.56 3.79
C LEU A 71 16.18 -3.69 2.80
N VAL A 72 15.27 -4.59 3.12
CA VAL A 72 14.79 -5.69 2.27
C VAL A 72 13.49 -5.26 1.60
N ALA A 73 13.59 -4.77 0.36
CA ALA A 73 12.48 -4.25 -0.43
C ALA A 73 12.16 -5.12 -1.66
N VAL A 74 12.15 -6.42 -1.45
CA VAL A 74 11.80 -7.46 -2.43
C VAL A 74 10.32 -7.84 -2.31
N PRO A 75 9.74 -8.61 -3.26
CA PRO A 75 8.39 -9.16 -3.13
C PRO A 75 8.21 -9.93 -1.81
N ASP A 76 7.00 -9.86 -1.25
CA ASP A 76 6.69 -10.41 0.07
C ASP A 76 7.14 -11.86 0.27
N ASP A 77 6.92 -12.71 -0.74
CA ASP A 77 7.25 -14.14 -0.67
C ASP A 77 8.76 -14.42 -0.79
N GLU A 78 9.56 -13.41 -1.17
CA GLU A 78 11.01 -13.51 -1.28
C GLU A 78 11.75 -13.03 -0.02
N ILE A 79 11.07 -12.36 0.92
CA ILE A 79 11.73 -11.79 2.11
C ILE A 79 12.36 -12.89 2.97
N ALA A 80 11.57 -13.88 3.39
CA ALA A 80 12.06 -14.95 4.27
C ALA A 80 13.15 -15.79 3.62
N PRO A 81 13.02 -16.28 2.35
CA PRO A 81 14.10 -17.00 1.67
C PRO A 81 15.40 -16.19 1.54
N LEU A 82 15.30 -14.90 1.21
CA LEU A 82 16.45 -14.02 1.09
C LEU A 82 17.20 -13.88 2.41
N VAL A 83 16.47 -13.54 3.49
CA VAL A 83 17.07 -13.37 4.82
C VAL A 83 17.68 -14.70 5.31
N ALA A 84 17.02 -15.83 5.06
CA ALA A 84 17.56 -17.14 5.40
C ALA A 84 18.86 -17.46 4.61
N GLY A 85 18.91 -17.10 3.33
CA GLY A 85 20.11 -17.26 2.50
C GLY A 85 21.28 -16.41 3.02
N LEU A 86 21.04 -15.14 3.31
CA LEU A 86 22.06 -14.24 3.88
C LEU A 86 22.54 -14.72 5.26
N ALA A 87 21.63 -15.24 6.09
CA ALA A 87 21.98 -15.83 7.37
C ALA A 87 22.87 -17.08 7.22
N GLN A 88 22.57 -17.96 6.26
CA GLN A 88 23.38 -19.14 5.96
C GLN A 88 24.77 -18.79 5.43
N LEU A 89 24.89 -17.72 4.65
CA LEU A 89 26.17 -17.21 4.14
C LEU A 89 26.99 -16.49 5.24
N GLY A 90 26.40 -16.20 6.40
CA GLY A 90 27.06 -15.47 7.48
C GLY A 90 27.20 -13.96 7.23
N CYS A 91 26.42 -13.40 6.31
CA CYS A 91 26.48 -11.98 5.94
C CYS A 91 25.69 -11.08 6.90
N ILE A 92 24.83 -11.65 7.76
CA ILE A 92 24.04 -10.89 8.75
C ILE A 92 24.83 -10.75 10.04
N GLN A 93 24.93 -9.52 10.54
CA GLN A 93 25.72 -9.18 11.72
C GLN A 93 24.84 -9.00 12.96
N THR A 94 25.38 -9.35 14.13
CA THR A 94 24.74 -9.05 15.43
C THR A 94 24.59 -7.53 15.59
N GLY A 95 23.38 -7.09 15.95
CA GLY A 95 23.05 -5.65 16.11
C GLY A 95 22.71 -4.95 14.79
N GLN A 96 22.83 -5.58 13.63
CA GLN A 96 22.40 -5.02 12.36
C GLN A 96 20.89 -4.83 12.34
N ILE A 97 20.42 -3.68 11.87
CA ILE A 97 18.99 -3.39 11.75
C ILE A 97 18.49 -4.01 10.44
N LEU A 98 17.52 -4.94 10.53
CA LEU A 98 16.86 -5.51 9.37
C LEU A 98 15.48 -4.88 9.20
N VAL A 99 15.27 -4.20 8.08
CA VAL A 99 13.99 -3.53 7.76
C VAL A 99 13.38 -4.17 6.52
N HIS A 100 12.07 -4.42 6.54
CA HIS A 100 11.32 -4.73 5.31
C HIS A 100 10.08 -3.84 5.16
N CYS A 101 9.50 -3.80 3.93
CA CYS A 101 8.37 -2.94 3.60
C CYS A 101 7.06 -3.69 3.33
N SER A 102 6.96 -4.97 3.67
CA SER A 102 5.71 -5.72 3.51
C SER A 102 4.60 -5.15 4.41
N GLY A 103 3.39 -5.03 3.86
CA GLY A 103 2.23 -4.61 4.63
C GLY A 103 1.64 -5.73 5.49
N ARG A 104 1.71 -6.97 5.00
CA ARG A 104 1.08 -8.14 5.65
C ARG A 104 1.93 -8.81 6.71
N TYR A 105 3.27 -8.73 6.56
CA TYR A 105 4.19 -9.34 7.51
C TYR A 105 4.61 -8.35 8.59
N GLY A 106 4.76 -8.86 9.82
CA GLY A 106 5.48 -8.20 10.87
C GLY A 106 6.94 -8.62 10.89
N THR A 107 7.54 -8.73 12.06
CA THR A 107 8.97 -9.02 12.21
C THR A 107 9.32 -10.50 12.09
N ASP A 108 8.36 -11.41 12.25
CA ASP A 108 8.59 -12.86 12.23
C ASP A 108 9.20 -13.35 10.90
N VAL A 109 8.90 -12.67 9.78
CA VAL A 109 9.49 -13.01 8.48
C VAL A 109 11.01 -12.83 8.42
N LEU A 110 11.58 -12.06 9.37
CA LEU A 110 13.02 -11.82 9.52
C LEU A 110 13.69 -12.77 10.56
N GLU A 111 12.98 -13.80 11.03
CA GLU A 111 13.42 -14.67 12.14
C GLU A 111 14.84 -15.23 11.93
N ALA A 112 15.20 -15.62 10.70
CA ALA A 112 16.54 -16.18 10.42
C ALA A 112 17.67 -15.19 10.76
N GLY A 113 17.47 -13.89 10.50
CA GLY A 113 18.42 -12.85 10.90
C GLY A 113 18.35 -12.53 12.38
N THR A 114 17.15 -12.50 12.95
CA THR A 114 16.94 -12.23 14.37
C THR A 114 17.61 -13.28 15.27
N ARG A 115 17.65 -14.53 14.85
CA ARG A 115 18.39 -15.61 15.54
C ARG A 115 19.90 -15.37 15.62
N LEU A 116 20.45 -14.58 14.68
CA LEU A 116 21.85 -14.17 14.68
C LEU A 116 22.10 -12.86 15.45
N GLY A 117 21.05 -12.30 16.08
CA GLY A 117 21.13 -11.08 16.88
C GLY A 117 20.87 -9.80 16.08
N ALA A 118 20.32 -9.88 14.87
CA ALA A 118 19.85 -8.71 14.14
C ALA A 118 18.56 -8.15 14.76
N LEU A 119 18.30 -6.87 14.52
CA LEU A 119 17.19 -6.09 15.09
C LEU A 119 16.09 -5.92 14.02
N PRO A 120 14.98 -6.68 14.11
CA PRO A 120 13.96 -6.70 13.08
C PRO A 120 12.98 -5.53 13.22
N ILE A 121 12.67 -4.88 12.09
CA ILE A 121 11.67 -3.80 11.99
C ILE A 121 10.87 -3.99 10.70
N ALA A 122 9.54 -3.90 10.78
CA ALA A 122 8.66 -3.83 9.62
C ALA A 122 8.14 -2.39 9.45
N LEU A 123 8.42 -1.77 8.31
CA LEU A 123 7.97 -0.42 7.94
C LEU A 123 7.13 -0.50 6.67
N HIS A 124 5.82 -0.29 6.78
CA HIS A 124 4.94 -0.30 5.60
C HIS A 124 4.39 1.09 5.31
N PRO A 125 4.89 1.77 4.27
CA PRO A 125 4.34 3.05 3.84
C PRO A 125 2.93 2.89 3.24
N SER A 126 1.94 3.61 3.79
CA SER A 126 0.58 3.67 3.25
C SER A 126 0.54 4.61 2.03
N LEU A 127 1.21 4.23 0.95
CA LEU A 127 1.40 5.04 -0.25
C LEU A 127 1.47 4.17 -1.50
N THR A 128 0.89 4.64 -2.60
CA THR A 128 1.09 4.05 -3.93
C THR A 128 2.33 4.67 -4.58
N PHE A 129 3.37 3.86 -4.78
CA PHE A 129 4.64 4.31 -5.33
C PHE A 129 4.66 4.24 -6.86
N THR A 130 5.13 5.32 -7.49
CA THR A 130 5.42 5.39 -8.93
C THR A 130 6.87 5.04 -9.25
N GLY A 131 7.78 5.19 -8.28
CA GLY A 131 9.22 5.01 -8.42
C GLY A 131 9.91 6.22 -9.02
N THR A 132 9.39 7.42 -8.79
CA THR A 132 9.90 8.70 -9.27
C THR A 132 10.07 9.69 -8.11
N GLU A 133 10.74 10.82 -8.35
CA GLU A 133 10.94 11.88 -7.34
C GLU A 133 9.65 12.44 -6.73
N VAL A 134 8.52 12.33 -7.44
CA VAL A 134 7.20 12.74 -6.91
C VAL A 134 6.87 11.99 -5.62
N ASP A 135 7.29 10.73 -5.52
CA ASP A 135 7.05 9.91 -4.33
C ASP A 135 7.76 10.43 -3.09
N LEU A 136 8.90 11.14 -3.23
CA LEU A 136 9.61 11.77 -2.11
C LEU A 136 8.76 12.86 -1.44
N THR A 137 8.00 13.62 -2.23
CA THR A 137 7.07 14.62 -1.70
C THR A 137 5.85 13.97 -1.05
N ARG A 138 5.31 12.93 -1.67
CA ARG A 138 4.15 12.18 -1.16
C ARG A 138 4.48 11.44 0.13
N LEU A 139 5.70 10.89 0.23
CA LEU A 139 6.16 10.15 1.40
C LEU A 139 6.12 11.02 2.66
N ARG A 140 6.44 12.32 2.55
CA ARG A 140 6.38 13.27 3.67
C ARG A 140 4.96 13.55 4.19
N GLN A 141 3.94 13.16 3.46
CA GLN A 141 2.53 13.28 3.85
C GLN A 141 1.90 11.93 4.20
N ALA A 142 2.69 10.86 4.09
CA ALA A 142 2.22 9.51 4.33
C ALA A 142 2.32 9.11 5.80
N THR A 143 1.51 8.14 6.19
CA THR A 143 1.74 7.37 7.41
C THR A 143 2.52 6.11 7.07
N ILE A 144 3.38 5.66 7.99
CA ILE A 144 4.13 4.41 7.86
C ILE A 144 3.83 3.53 9.07
N ALA A 145 3.25 2.35 8.80
CA ALA A 145 3.02 1.38 9.84
C ALA A 145 4.35 0.79 10.33
N VAL A 146 4.58 0.87 11.63
CA VAL A 146 5.75 0.34 12.32
C VAL A 146 5.35 -0.89 13.12
N THR A 147 6.07 -1.99 12.95
CA THR A 147 6.04 -3.14 13.86
C THR A 147 7.47 -3.50 14.23
N ALA A 148 7.75 -3.55 15.51
CA ALA A 148 9.06 -3.91 16.04
C ALA A 148 8.93 -4.39 17.49
N PRO A 149 9.85 -5.22 17.98
CA PRO A 149 9.96 -5.52 19.42
C PRO A 149 10.09 -4.22 20.23
N ALA A 150 9.46 -4.19 21.40
CA ALA A 150 9.38 -2.98 22.23
C ALA A 150 10.71 -2.25 22.46
N PRO A 151 11.87 -2.92 22.67
CA PRO A 151 13.14 -2.23 22.90
C PRO A 151 13.65 -1.45 21.68
N ILE A 152 13.29 -1.86 20.46
CA ILE A 152 13.80 -1.25 19.21
C ILE A 152 12.73 -0.47 18.44
N ARG A 153 11.48 -0.48 18.90
CA ARG A 153 10.39 0.32 18.31
C ARG A 153 10.75 1.80 18.16
N PRO A 154 11.36 2.47 19.17
CA PRO A 154 11.76 3.87 19.01
C PRO A 154 12.72 4.10 17.83
N VAL A 155 13.55 3.12 17.48
CA VAL A 155 14.42 3.19 16.29
C VAL A 155 13.57 3.16 15.01
N GLY A 156 12.58 2.26 14.92
CA GLY A 156 11.66 2.22 13.78
C GLY A 156 10.88 3.53 13.61
N GLU A 157 10.36 4.09 14.70
CA GLU A 157 9.67 5.39 14.71
C GLU A 157 10.59 6.52 14.26
N ALA A 158 11.83 6.57 14.75
CA ALA A 158 12.81 7.57 14.33
C ALA A 158 13.14 7.49 12.84
N LEU A 159 13.35 6.29 12.31
CA LEU A 159 13.56 6.05 10.88
C LEU A 159 12.40 6.55 10.01
N VAL A 160 11.16 6.44 10.50
CA VAL A 160 9.97 6.98 9.82
C VAL A 160 9.95 8.51 9.86
N VAL A 161 10.23 9.10 11.01
CA VAL A 161 10.29 10.57 11.17
C VAL A 161 11.38 11.17 10.26
N GLU A 162 12.51 10.50 10.09
CA GLU A 162 13.59 10.92 9.18
C GLU A 162 13.16 10.88 7.70
N LEU A 163 12.19 10.03 7.32
CA LEU A 163 11.54 10.08 6.01
C LEU A 163 10.59 11.28 5.85
N GLY A 164 10.33 12.02 6.93
CA GLY A 164 9.33 13.08 6.99
C GLY A 164 7.90 12.58 7.12
N ALA A 165 7.71 11.29 7.36
CA ALA A 165 6.42 10.61 7.48
C ALA A 165 5.97 10.49 8.95
N GLU A 166 4.72 10.08 9.17
CA GLU A 166 4.15 9.86 10.50
C GLU A 166 4.15 8.36 10.85
N PRO A 167 4.77 7.94 11.97
CA PRO A 167 4.74 6.54 12.39
C PRO A 167 3.38 6.16 13.02
N VAL A 168 2.88 4.97 12.67
CA VAL A 168 1.68 4.36 13.28
C VAL A 168 2.04 2.97 13.76
N ASP A 169 1.93 2.72 15.06
CA ASP A 169 2.22 1.40 15.64
C ASP A 169 1.14 0.38 15.27
N ILE A 170 1.54 -0.73 14.67
CA ILE A 170 0.67 -1.86 14.33
C ILE A 170 1.26 -3.12 14.96
N ALA A 171 0.46 -3.79 15.80
CA ALA A 171 0.90 -5.02 16.42
C ALA A 171 1.14 -6.14 15.38
N GLU A 172 2.06 -7.05 15.69
CA GLU A 172 2.41 -8.19 14.81
C GLU A 172 1.16 -8.95 14.34
N ALA A 173 0.27 -9.30 15.28
CA ALA A 173 -0.94 -10.07 14.99
C ALA A 173 -1.97 -9.32 14.12
N ASP A 174 -1.92 -7.98 14.09
CA ASP A 174 -2.88 -7.14 13.37
C ASP A 174 -2.43 -6.80 11.94
N ARG A 175 -1.20 -7.13 11.56
CA ARG A 175 -0.66 -6.85 10.23
C ARG A 175 -1.53 -7.38 9.08
N PRO A 176 -2.04 -8.61 9.10
CA PRO A 176 -2.89 -9.10 8.01
C PRO A 176 -4.18 -8.30 7.86
N LEU A 177 -4.83 -7.93 8.98
CA LEU A 177 -6.06 -7.12 8.96
C LEU A 177 -5.78 -5.68 8.49
N TYR A 178 -4.71 -5.08 9.00
CA TYR A 178 -4.24 -3.76 8.55
C TYR A 178 -3.99 -3.75 7.03
N HIS A 179 -3.23 -4.71 6.50
CA HIS A 179 -2.92 -4.76 5.08
C HIS A 179 -4.16 -5.02 4.21
N ALA A 180 -5.09 -5.86 4.69
CA ALA A 180 -6.37 -6.07 4.02
C ALA A 180 -7.19 -4.77 3.93
N ALA A 181 -7.20 -3.95 4.99
CA ALA A 181 -7.88 -2.66 4.99
C ALA A 181 -7.25 -1.66 4.00
N ILE A 182 -5.91 -1.56 3.97
CA ILE A 182 -5.17 -0.70 3.02
C ILE A 182 -5.43 -1.14 1.57
N THR A 183 -5.34 -2.45 1.30
CA THR A 183 -5.62 -3.03 -0.01
C THR A 183 -7.06 -2.75 -0.44
N HIS A 184 -8.02 -2.92 0.47
CA HIS A 184 -9.43 -2.66 0.20
C HIS A 184 -9.68 -1.20 -0.15
N ALA A 185 -9.07 -0.27 0.58
CA ALA A 185 -9.24 1.16 0.34
C ALA A 185 -8.53 1.65 -0.94
N SER A 186 -7.36 1.12 -1.26
CA SER A 186 -6.54 1.57 -2.39
C SER A 186 -6.78 0.74 -3.65
N ASN A 187 -6.44 -0.55 -3.62
CA ASN A 187 -6.41 -1.37 -4.84
C ASN A 187 -7.81 -1.61 -5.39
N HIS A 188 -8.81 -1.86 -4.53
CA HIS A 188 -10.18 -2.04 -5.02
C HIS A 188 -10.79 -0.72 -5.52
N THR A 189 -10.38 0.43 -4.98
CA THR A 189 -10.78 1.74 -5.54
C THR A 189 -10.28 1.90 -6.97
N ILE A 190 -9.03 1.50 -7.26
CA ILE A 190 -8.49 1.51 -8.64
C ILE A 190 -9.36 0.63 -9.55
N THR A 191 -9.72 -0.57 -9.11
CA THR A 191 -10.58 -1.48 -9.89
C THR A 191 -11.93 -0.84 -10.20
N ILE A 192 -12.61 -0.28 -9.17
CA ILE A 192 -13.92 0.37 -9.32
C ILE A 192 -13.85 1.55 -10.30
N LEU A 193 -12.80 2.37 -10.22
CA LEU A 193 -12.64 3.53 -11.10
C LEU A 193 -12.33 3.10 -12.54
N ALA A 194 -11.51 2.06 -12.73
CA ALA A 194 -11.23 1.52 -14.06
C ALA A 194 -12.51 0.98 -14.72
N GLU A 195 -13.30 0.19 -14.01
CA GLU A 195 -14.60 -0.31 -14.48
C GLU A 195 -15.57 0.84 -14.79
N ALA A 196 -15.63 1.87 -13.95
CA ALA A 196 -16.48 3.04 -14.19
C ALA A 196 -16.06 3.82 -15.45
N MET A 197 -14.76 3.96 -15.70
CA MET A 197 -14.26 4.60 -16.92
C MET A 197 -14.61 3.79 -18.18
N GLU A 198 -14.51 2.46 -18.12
CA GLU A 198 -14.91 1.59 -19.23
C GLU A 198 -16.43 1.70 -19.55
N ILE A 199 -17.28 1.74 -18.51
CA ILE A 199 -18.73 1.92 -18.66
C ILE A 199 -19.05 3.29 -19.27
N LEU A 200 -18.41 4.35 -18.85
CA LEU A 200 -18.61 5.70 -19.38
C LEU A 200 -18.16 5.79 -20.85
N THR A 201 -17.05 5.15 -21.21
CA THR A 201 -16.59 5.06 -22.60
C THR A 201 -17.62 4.35 -23.49
N GLU A 202 -18.19 3.25 -23.02
CA GLU A 202 -19.27 2.55 -23.75
C GLU A 202 -20.54 3.40 -23.89
N ALA A 203 -20.82 4.23 -22.90
CA ALA A 203 -21.92 5.19 -22.93
C ALA A 203 -21.65 6.44 -23.82
N GLY A 204 -20.49 6.47 -24.53
CA GLY A 204 -20.15 7.54 -25.47
C GLY A 204 -19.45 8.76 -24.84
N VAL A 205 -18.86 8.60 -23.64
CA VAL A 205 -18.09 9.68 -23.00
C VAL A 205 -16.65 9.64 -23.51
N ASP A 206 -16.18 10.72 -24.14
CA ASP A 206 -14.82 10.82 -24.72
C ASP A 206 -13.73 10.90 -23.65
N ASP A 207 -13.99 11.60 -22.53
CA ASP A 207 -13.06 11.75 -21.40
C ASP A 207 -13.71 11.33 -20.08
N PRO A 208 -13.76 10.02 -19.78
CA PRO A 208 -14.32 9.49 -18.55
C PRO A 208 -13.60 9.97 -17.30
N ALA A 209 -12.27 10.17 -17.37
CA ALA A 209 -11.48 10.61 -16.24
C ALA A 209 -11.88 12.01 -15.79
N HIS A 210 -12.10 12.93 -16.75
CA HIS A 210 -12.57 14.29 -16.47
C HIS A 210 -13.96 14.28 -15.80
N VAL A 211 -14.88 13.44 -16.29
CA VAL A 211 -16.23 13.32 -15.70
C VAL A 211 -16.19 12.81 -14.26
N LEU A 212 -15.29 11.87 -13.96
CA LEU A 212 -15.20 11.24 -12.62
C LEU A 212 -14.41 12.07 -11.61
N HIS A 213 -13.47 12.90 -12.06
CA HIS A 213 -12.48 13.55 -11.19
C HIS A 213 -13.13 14.26 -9.98
N ALA A 214 -13.95 15.27 -10.23
CA ALA A 214 -14.56 16.07 -9.15
C ALA A 214 -15.52 15.24 -8.27
N LEU A 215 -16.24 14.28 -8.86
CA LEU A 215 -17.16 13.41 -8.15
C LEU A 215 -16.41 12.49 -7.17
N VAL A 216 -15.33 11.88 -7.64
CA VAL A 216 -14.52 10.93 -6.85
C VAL A 216 -13.81 11.67 -5.73
N ASP A 217 -13.17 12.79 -6.02
CA ASP A 217 -12.48 13.60 -5.01
C ASP A 217 -13.42 14.02 -3.88
N ALA A 218 -14.61 14.52 -4.23
CA ALA A 218 -15.61 14.90 -3.25
C ALA A 218 -16.11 13.70 -2.42
N SER A 219 -16.31 12.54 -3.07
CA SER A 219 -16.76 11.31 -2.40
C SER A 219 -15.72 10.79 -1.41
N VAL A 220 -14.44 10.78 -1.81
CA VAL A 220 -13.32 10.36 -0.96
C VAL A 220 -13.17 11.32 0.22
N ALA A 221 -13.07 12.63 -0.03
CA ALA A 221 -12.91 13.64 1.01
C ALA A 221 -14.05 13.59 2.04
N ASN A 222 -15.31 13.49 1.56
CA ASN A 222 -16.48 13.41 2.44
C ASN A 222 -16.47 12.10 3.26
N THR A 223 -16.05 10.98 2.66
CA THR A 223 -16.00 9.70 3.38
C THR A 223 -14.91 9.68 4.44
N LEU A 224 -13.74 10.21 4.16
CA LEU A 224 -12.65 10.31 5.14
C LEU A 224 -13.02 11.20 6.33
N GLN A 225 -13.82 12.25 6.11
CA GLN A 225 -14.27 13.16 7.15
C GLN A 225 -15.46 12.60 7.97
N ASN A 226 -16.43 11.97 7.32
CA ASN A 226 -17.73 11.63 7.91
C ASN A 226 -17.97 10.11 8.06
N GLY A 227 -17.08 9.27 7.57
CA GLY A 227 -17.21 7.83 7.57
C GLY A 227 -18.51 7.37 6.88
N ARG A 228 -19.19 6.40 7.45
CA ARG A 228 -20.43 5.83 6.89
C ARG A 228 -21.56 6.84 6.73
N LYS A 229 -21.51 7.99 7.41
CA LYS A 229 -22.52 9.05 7.27
C LYS A 229 -22.50 9.68 5.88
N ALA A 230 -21.39 9.60 5.16
CA ALA A 230 -21.25 10.06 3.77
C ALA A 230 -22.01 9.20 2.76
N LEU A 231 -22.49 8.00 3.15
CA LEU A 231 -23.20 7.09 2.25
C LEU A 231 -24.38 7.78 1.57
N THR A 232 -24.46 7.66 0.23
CA THR A 232 -25.52 8.25 -0.60
C THR A 232 -25.83 7.34 -1.79
N GLY A 233 -26.71 7.74 -2.68
CA GLY A 233 -27.06 7.00 -3.89
C GLY A 233 -28.36 6.19 -3.78
N PRO A 234 -28.79 5.55 -4.88
CA PRO A 234 -30.10 4.88 -4.97
C PRO A 234 -30.25 3.73 -3.97
N VAL A 235 -29.22 2.88 -3.82
CA VAL A 235 -29.24 1.77 -2.86
C VAL A 235 -29.46 2.29 -1.43
N SER A 236 -28.76 3.35 -1.03
CA SER A 236 -28.89 3.90 0.33
C SER A 236 -30.21 4.61 0.60
N ARG A 237 -30.99 4.91 -0.44
CA ARG A 237 -32.34 5.51 -0.34
C ARG A 237 -33.47 4.51 -0.55
N GLY A 238 -33.16 3.23 -0.85
CA GLY A 238 -34.17 2.23 -1.11
C GLY A 238 -34.82 2.34 -2.49
N ASP A 239 -34.15 2.94 -3.47
CA ASP A 239 -34.66 3.13 -4.84
C ASP A 239 -34.43 1.88 -5.68
N VAL A 240 -35.35 0.91 -5.52
CA VAL A 240 -35.32 -0.40 -6.17
C VAL A 240 -35.38 -0.26 -7.71
N GLY A 241 -36.18 0.68 -8.21
CA GLY A 241 -36.37 0.89 -9.65
C GLY A 241 -35.07 1.31 -10.34
N THR A 242 -34.35 2.26 -9.73
CA THR A 242 -33.05 2.70 -10.25
C THR A 242 -32.01 1.57 -10.18
N VAL A 243 -31.98 0.78 -9.10
CA VAL A 243 -31.04 -0.36 -8.98
C VAL A 243 -31.33 -1.42 -10.06
N ALA A 244 -32.59 -1.74 -10.33
CA ALA A 244 -32.97 -2.68 -11.38
C ALA A 244 -32.55 -2.16 -12.78
N ALA A 245 -32.75 -0.87 -13.05
CA ALA A 245 -32.32 -0.27 -14.32
C ALA A 245 -30.80 -0.32 -14.52
N HIS A 246 -30.02 -0.05 -13.43
CA HIS A 246 -28.57 -0.18 -13.47
C HIS A 246 -28.14 -1.62 -13.80
N LEU A 247 -28.77 -2.62 -13.18
CA LEU A 247 -28.43 -4.02 -13.43
C LEU A 247 -28.76 -4.45 -14.87
N ALA A 248 -29.87 -3.99 -15.45
CA ALA A 248 -30.19 -4.24 -16.83
C ALA A 248 -29.12 -3.67 -17.77
N ALA A 249 -28.75 -2.41 -17.60
CA ALA A 249 -27.70 -1.76 -18.39
C ALA A 249 -26.33 -2.43 -18.24
N LEU A 250 -25.93 -2.80 -17.01
CA LEU A 250 -24.68 -3.50 -16.75
C LEU A 250 -24.69 -4.94 -17.31
N SER A 251 -25.84 -5.58 -17.42
CA SER A 251 -25.96 -6.90 -18.06
C SER A 251 -25.74 -6.78 -19.57
N GLU A 252 -26.31 -5.79 -20.24
CA GLU A 252 -26.07 -5.49 -21.65
C GLU A 252 -24.60 -5.17 -21.92
N PHE A 253 -23.99 -4.31 -21.09
CA PHE A 253 -22.57 -4.00 -21.16
C PHE A 253 -21.68 -5.24 -20.98
N SER A 254 -22.00 -6.12 -20.02
CA SER A 254 -21.26 -7.36 -19.79
C SER A 254 -21.33 -8.32 -20.97
N LEU A 255 -22.48 -8.40 -21.64
CA LEU A 255 -22.66 -9.23 -22.83
C LEU A 255 -21.86 -8.68 -24.02
N SER A 256 -21.88 -7.36 -24.25
CA SER A 256 -21.14 -6.71 -25.35
C SER A 256 -19.62 -6.91 -25.24
N ARG A 257 -19.10 -6.94 -24.02
CA ARG A 257 -17.66 -7.10 -23.72
C ARG A 257 -17.23 -8.52 -23.40
N SER A 258 -18.17 -9.47 -23.26
CA SER A 258 -17.92 -10.82 -22.73
C SER A 258 -17.19 -10.80 -21.37
N ASN A 259 -17.43 -9.75 -20.55
CA ASN A 259 -16.79 -9.54 -19.26
C ASN A 259 -17.83 -9.14 -18.19
N PRO A 260 -18.13 -10.02 -17.22
CA PRO A 260 -19.10 -9.73 -16.15
C PRO A 260 -18.52 -8.94 -14.97
N SER A 261 -17.25 -8.51 -15.00
CA SER A 261 -16.54 -7.95 -13.85
C SER A 261 -17.30 -6.78 -13.22
N ALA A 262 -17.58 -5.73 -14.00
CA ALA A 262 -18.23 -4.52 -13.50
C ALA A 262 -19.65 -4.79 -12.92
N ARG A 263 -20.43 -5.69 -13.55
CA ARG A 263 -21.72 -6.11 -12.99
C ARG A 263 -21.57 -6.82 -11.64
N ASN A 264 -20.62 -7.72 -11.53
CA ASN A 264 -20.37 -8.48 -10.30
C ASN A 264 -19.87 -7.57 -9.18
N SER A 265 -18.97 -6.63 -9.47
CA SER A 265 -18.51 -5.60 -8.55
C SER A 265 -19.67 -4.74 -8.05
N TYR A 266 -20.52 -4.27 -8.98
CA TYR A 266 -21.72 -3.51 -8.63
C TYR A 266 -22.63 -4.27 -7.67
N ILE A 267 -22.97 -5.53 -7.96
CA ILE A 267 -23.82 -6.37 -7.10
C ILE A 267 -23.22 -6.52 -5.71
N SER A 268 -21.93 -6.85 -5.62
CA SER A 268 -21.24 -7.07 -4.36
C SER A 268 -21.24 -5.81 -3.48
N LEU A 269 -20.95 -4.67 -4.09
CA LEU A 269 -20.95 -3.37 -3.40
C LEU A 269 -22.39 -2.92 -3.03
N ALA A 270 -23.37 -3.14 -3.90
CA ALA A 270 -24.77 -2.83 -3.61
C ALA A 270 -25.29 -3.65 -2.42
N ARG A 271 -24.93 -4.94 -2.30
CA ARG A 271 -25.27 -5.77 -1.13
C ARG A 271 -24.63 -5.22 0.15
N SER A 272 -23.35 -4.83 0.12
CA SER A 272 -22.66 -4.22 1.25
C SER A 272 -23.26 -2.87 1.64
N THR A 273 -23.63 -2.06 0.64
CA THR A 273 -24.30 -0.77 0.82
C THR A 273 -25.68 -0.95 1.45
N THR A 274 -26.47 -1.93 1.00
CA THR A 274 -27.79 -2.27 1.56
C THR A 274 -27.68 -2.63 3.03
N SER A 275 -26.74 -3.50 3.39
CA SER A 275 -26.49 -3.89 4.78
C SER A 275 -26.11 -2.69 5.66
N THR A 276 -25.25 -1.81 5.14
CA THR A 276 -24.82 -0.61 5.84
C THR A 276 -25.98 0.39 6.00
N ALA A 277 -26.77 0.63 4.96
CA ALA A 277 -27.91 1.54 4.99
C ALA A 277 -29.01 1.07 5.97
N LEU A 278 -29.26 -0.24 6.01
CA LEU A 278 -30.17 -0.87 6.96
C LEU A 278 -29.68 -0.69 8.40
N ALA A 279 -28.40 -1.00 8.68
CA ALA A 279 -27.80 -0.84 10.00
C ALA A 279 -27.81 0.61 10.49
N MET A 280 -27.79 1.59 9.57
CA MET A 280 -27.90 3.01 9.88
C MET A 280 -29.34 3.51 9.98
N GLY A 281 -30.35 2.68 9.75
CA GLY A 281 -31.77 3.07 9.75
C GLY A 281 -32.16 3.97 8.59
N ARG A 282 -31.38 4.02 7.49
CA ARG A 282 -31.69 4.82 6.29
C ARG A 282 -32.74 4.18 5.40
N ILE A 283 -32.82 2.87 5.44
CA ILE A 283 -33.83 2.07 4.74
C ILE A 283 -34.48 1.11 5.71
N THR A 284 -35.71 0.74 5.42
CA THR A 284 -36.47 -0.26 6.19
C THR A 284 -36.04 -1.69 5.83
N PRO A 285 -36.32 -2.70 6.66
CA PRO A 285 -36.08 -4.11 6.32
C PRO A 285 -36.79 -4.55 5.02
N VAL A 286 -37.97 -4.02 4.75
CA VAL A 286 -38.72 -4.30 3.52
C VAL A 286 -37.97 -3.78 2.29
N GLN A 287 -37.55 -2.51 2.32
CA GLN A 287 -36.75 -1.93 1.23
C GLN A 287 -35.41 -2.66 1.03
N ALA A 288 -34.74 -3.07 2.11
CA ALA A 288 -33.52 -3.85 2.01
C ALA A 288 -33.77 -5.20 1.32
N GLN A 289 -34.86 -5.89 1.66
CA GLN A 289 -35.25 -7.15 1.02
C GLN A 289 -35.59 -6.98 -0.46
N GLU A 290 -36.31 -5.92 -0.82
CA GLU A 290 -36.64 -5.59 -2.20
C GLU A 290 -35.37 -5.33 -3.04
N ILE A 291 -34.40 -4.55 -2.50
CA ILE A 291 -33.10 -4.33 -3.18
C ILE A 291 -32.36 -5.66 -3.34
N LEU A 292 -32.25 -6.46 -2.29
CA LEU A 292 -31.54 -7.75 -2.36
C LEU A 292 -32.19 -8.68 -3.38
N GLY A 293 -33.53 -8.67 -3.49
CA GLY A 293 -34.25 -9.47 -4.48
C GLY A 293 -33.96 -9.10 -5.94
N VAL A 294 -33.63 -7.84 -6.25
CA VAL A 294 -33.24 -7.47 -7.62
C VAL A 294 -31.74 -7.68 -7.87
N LEU A 295 -30.93 -7.88 -6.80
CA LEU A 295 -29.50 -8.18 -6.92
C LEU A 295 -29.21 -9.70 -7.09
N ASP A 296 -30.19 -10.56 -6.88
CA ASP A 296 -30.10 -12.00 -7.08
C ASP A 296 -30.27 -12.37 -8.56
#